data_3249bcac01a3c79ca7552343df73c3be
#
_entry.id   3249bcac01a3c79ca7552343df73c3be
#
_cell.length_a   1.000
_cell.length_b   1.000
_cell.length_c   1.000
_cell.angle_alpha   90.00
_cell.angle_beta   90.00
_cell.angle_gamma   90.00
#
_symmetry.space_group_name_H-M   'P 1'
#
loop_
_entity.id
_entity.type
_entity.pdbx_description
1 polymer ?
#
loop_
_entity_poly.entity_id
_entity_poly.type
_entity_poly.pdbx_seq_one_letter_code
_entity_poly.pdbx_strand_id
1 'polypeptide(L)'
;MKKIEIKNLTKIFGKNTKEGLKRLKKGQTKEEIFKETGMTVGVNQVDLDINEGELFVIMGLSGSGKSTLIRMLNRLIEPTSGDILIDGVHITNLNKAELRDVRRQKIAMVFQSFALFPHMTIAENTAYGLEVQGIPEEDRLRKAKEALELVNLAGYEDQYPSQLSGGMQQRVGLARALAADTDIILMDEAFSALDPLIRKEMQDELEKLQAKMGKTIVFITHDLNEALKLGDHIALMRDGKIVQVGTPEEILMNPANTFVERFVEDVDVSKILSAENIMIQPETIDVRRHGPRVALERMKQAGISSIYVVNEKNELQGIVTADEAAQGIKDHIVDIRSIMETDVPRVDEDCPLTEIIEKIYDIKVPIAVTDQKVLKGIIIRGTVLAALSKEEVSYA
;
A
#
# COMPACT_ATOMS: atom_id res chain seq x y z
N MET A 1 12.64 4.79 8.82
CA MET A 1 12.59 5.45 10.15
C MET A 1 11.15 5.88 10.43
N LYS A 2 10.69 5.89 11.73
CA LYS A 2 9.31 6.33 12.02
C LYS A 2 9.20 7.83 11.79
N LYS A 3 8.30 8.24 10.90
CA LYS A 3 8.00 9.64 10.59
C LYS A 3 6.89 10.19 11.47
N ILE A 4 5.82 9.38 11.68
CA ILE A 4 4.70 9.73 12.54
C ILE A 4 4.47 8.57 13.51
N GLU A 5 4.38 8.89 14.82
CA GLU A 5 3.99 7.94 15.86
C GLU A 5 2.71 8.43 16.55
N ILE A 6 1.74 7.56 16.65
CA ILE A 6 0.46 7.81 17.31
C ILE A 6 0.38 6.89 18.51
N LYS A 7 0.16 7.43 19.71
CA LYS A 7 0.15 6.67 20.97
C LYS A 7 -1.15 6.89 21.75
N ASN A 8 -1.95 5.84 21.86
CA ASN A 8 -3.19 5.78 22.64
C ASN A 8 -4.14 6.97 22.33
N LEU A 9 -4.22 7.33 21.03
CA LEU A 9 -4.90 8.54 20.59
C LEU A 9 -6.41 8.37 20.66
N THR A 10 -7.08 9.30 21.34
CA THR A 10 -8.53 9.25 21.55
C THR A 10 -9.16 10.62 21.27
N LYS A 11 -10.29 10.60 20.55
CA LYS A 11 -11.12 11.78 20.34
C LYS A 11 -12.57 11.51 20.72
N ILE A 12 -13.09 12.32 21.64
CA ILE A 12 -14.50 12.36 22.03
C ILE A 12 -15.03 13.75 21.73
N PHE A 13 -16.16 13.83 21.06
CA PHE A 13 -16.89 15.06 20.83
C PHE A 13 -18.03 15.18 21.84
N GLY A 14 -18.19 16.34 22.47
CA GLY A 14 -19.23 16.61 23.45
C GLY A 14 -18.74 17.51 24.59
N LYS A 15 -19.63 17.80 25.54
CA LYS A 15 -19.34 18.76 26.62
C LYS A 15 -18.46 18.21 27.75
N ASN A 16 -18.54 16.92 28.07
CA ASN A 16 -17.83 16.32 29.19
C ASN A 16 -16.94 15.15 28.75
N THR A 17 -15.90 15.47 27.96
CA THR A 17 -15.01 14.46 27.38
C THR A 17 -14.24 13.64 28.43
N LYS A 18 -14.02 14.19 29.63
CA LYS A 18 -13.40 13.46 30.76
C LYS A 18 -14.27 12.29 31.24
N GLU A 19 -15.58 12.48 31.31
CA GLU A 19 -16.53 11.41 31.63
C GLU A 19 -16.57 10.36 30.53
N GLY A 20 -16.57 10.79 29.25
CA GLY A 20 -16.48 9.88 28.11
C GLY A 20 -15.23 8.99 28.16
N LEU A 21 -14.06 9.55 28.49
CA LEU A 21 -12.82 8.79 28.69
C LEU A 21 -12.92 7.75 29.82
N LYS A 22 -13.55 8.12 30.94
CA LYS A 22 -13.77 7.16 32.06
C LYS A 22 -14.66 6.00 31.64
N ARG A 23 -15.70 6.27 30.83
CA ARG A 23 -16.62 5.26 30.31
C ARG A 23 -15.94 4.32 29.31
N LEU A 24 -15.12 4.85 28.38
CA LEU A 24 -14.29 4.05 27.49
C LEU A 24 -13.35 3.12 28.27
N LYS A 25 -12.68 3.63 29.30
CA LYS A 25 -11.81 2.83 30.19
C LYS A 25 -12.55 1.74 30.96
N LYS A 26 -13.86 1.88 31.19
CA LYS A 26 -14.73 0.85 31.77
C LYS A 26 -15.26 -0.15 30.73
N GLY A 27 -14.86 -0.03 29.47
CA GLY A 27 -15.24 -0.93 28.39
C GLY A 27 -16.59 -0.63 27.73
N GLN A 28 -17.22 0.53 28.02
CA GLN A 28 -18.45 0.92 27.32
C GLN A 28 -18.18 1.18 25.82
N THR A 29 -19.12 0.74 24.98
CA THR A 29 -19.07 0.97 23.54
C THR A 29 -19.38 2.42 23.17
N LYS A 30 -19.04 2.82 21.94
CA LYS A 30 -19.36 4.17 21.46
C LYS A 30 -20.88 4.43 21.42
N GLU A 31 -21.67 3.40 21.09
CA GLU A 31 -23.13 3.43 21.04
C GLU A 31 -23.73 3.65 22.44
N GLU A 32 -23.23 2.93 23.45
CA GLU A 32 -23.65 3.09 24.85
C GLU A 32 -23.34 4.49 25.36
N ILE A 33 -22.10 4.97 25.10
CA ILE A 33 -21.69 6.32 25.49
C ILE A 33 -22.57 7.37 24.82
N PHE A 34 -22.87 7.21 23.53
CA PHE A 34 -23.74 8.13 22.81
C PHE A 34 -25.16 8.14 23.38
N LYS A 35 -25.76 6.98 23.60
CA LYS A 35 -27.13 6.85 24.15
C LYS A 35 -27.27 7.49 25.52
N GLU A 36 -26.26 7.29 26.40
CA GLU A 36 -26.34 7.76 27.78
C GLU A 36 -25.92 9.21 27.96
N THR A 37 -25.09 9.74 27.08
CA THR A 37 -24.44 11.05 27.29
C THR A 37 -24.56 12.02 26.15
N GLY A 38 -24.97 11.56 24.95
CA GLY A 38 -24.95 12.34 23.72
C GLY A 38 -23.54 12.63 23.19
N MET A 39 -22.49 12.07 23.77
CA MET A 39 -21.10 12.23 23.32
C MET A 39 -20.77 11.22 22.22
N THR A 40 -20.05 11.68 21.20
CA THR A 40 -19.60 10.83 20.10
C THR A 40 -18.12 10.51 20.23
N VAL A 41 -17.78 9.21 20.23
CA VAL A 41 -16.39 8.74 20.17
C VAL A 41 -15.98 8.64 18.71
N GLY A 42 -15.11 9.54 18.26
CA GLY A 42 -14.61 9.58 16.88
C GLY A 42 -13.37 8.70 16.67
N VAL A 43 -12.45 8.70 17.65
CA VAL A 43 -11.24 7.86 17.65
C VAL A 43 -11.06 7.29 19.05
N ASN A 44 -10.70 6.02 19.16
CA ASN A 44 -10.67 5.27 20.40
C ASN A 44 -9.37 4.48 20.57
N GLN A 45 -8.44 5.04 21.35
CA GLN A 45 -7.18 4.41 21.74
C GLN A 45 -6.40 3.84 20.54
N VAL A 46 -6.18 4.69 19.52
CA VAL A 46 -5.42 4.31 18.33
C VAL A 46 -3.93 4.41 18.62
N ASP A 47 -3.22 3.32 18.33
CA ASP A 47 -1.77 3.23 18.23
C ASP A 47 -1.41 2.95 16.77
N LEU A 48 -0.47 3.72 16.19
CA LEU A 48 -0.08 3.58 14.79
C LEU A 48 1.29 4.21 14.54
N ASP A 49 2.11 3.55 13.77
CA ASP A 49 3.41 4.05 13.31
C ASP A 49 3.39 4.17 11.78
N ILE A 50 3.90 5.28 11.25
CA ILE A 50 4.03 5.52 9.81
C ILE A 50 5.50 5.84 9.52
N ASN A 51 6.10 5.14 8.55
CA ASN A 51 7.50 5.28 8.22
C ASN A 51 7.77 6.44 7.26
N GLU A 52 9.01 6.88 7.23
CA GLU A 52 9.47 7.91 6.30
C GLU A 52 9.44 7.39 4.86
N GLY A 53 8.96 8.23 3.94
CA GLY A 53 8.84 7.90 2.51
C GLY A 53 7.71 6.93 2.16
N GLU A 54 6.89 6.55 3.12
CA GLU A 54 5.80 5.59 2.96
C GLU A 54 4.50 6.26 2.48
N LEU A 55 3.78 5.59 1.57
CA LEU A 55 2.39 5.88 1.28
C LEU A 55 1.51 5.00 2.17
N PHE A 56 1.07 5.57 3.28
CA PHE A 56 0.27 4.89 4.29
C PHE A 56 -1.21 5.17 4.10
N VAL A 57 -2.03 4.14 3.92
CA VAL A 57 -3.47 4.28 3.71
C VAL A 57 -4.26 4.01 4.98
N ILE A 58 -5.19 4.91 5.32
CA ILE A 58 -6.18 4.69 6.39
C ILE A 58 -7.54 4.50 5.71
N MET A 59 -8.09 3.30 5.81
CA MET A 59 -9.37 2.98 5.20
C MET A 59 -10.41 2.47 6.19
N GLY A 60 -11.67 2.37 5.76
CA GLY A 60 -12.79 1.88 6.55
C GLY A 60 -14.10 2.51 6.14
N LEU A 61 -15.22 2.01 6.67
CA LEU A 61 -16.56 2.50 6.35
C LEU A 61 -16.77 3.97 6.74
N SER A 62 -17.80 4.60 6.19
CA SER A 62 -18.22 5.95 6.59
C SER A 62 -18.49 6.00 8.10
N GLY A 63 -18.02 7.06 8.76
CA GLY A 63 -18.16 7.19 10.22
C GLY A 63 -17.21 6.36 11.07
N SER A 64 -16.22 5.64 10.48
CA SER A 64 -15.21 4.89 11.24
C SER A 64 -14.19 5.75 11.98
N GLY A 65 -14.09 7.06 11.67
CA GLY A 65 -13.20 8.01 12.35
C GLY A 65 -11.98 8.46 11.56
N LYS A 66 -11.79 8.03 10.31
CA LYS A 66 -10.65 8.34 9.43
C LYS A 66 -10.32 9.83 9.32
N SER A 67 -11.31 10.62 8.86
CA SER A 67 -11.13 12.09 8.72
C SER A 67 -10.88 12.78 10.07
N THR A 68 -11.39 12.22 11.18
CA THR A 68 -11.05 12.70 12.51
C THR A 68 -9.60 12.42 12.83
N LEU A 69 -9.12 11.21 12.54
CA LEU A 69 -7.75 10.78 12.81
C LEU A 69 -6.75 11.64 12.01
N ILE A 70 -6.92 11.77 10.69
CA ILE A 70 -5.99 12.57 9.87
C ILE A 70 -5.95 14.04 10.29
N ARG A 71 -7.10 14.61 10.66
CA ARG A 71 -7.18 16.00 11.15
C ARG A 71 -6.61 16.20 12.55
N MET A 72 -6.41 15.14 13.31
CA MET A 72 -5.63 15.19 14.56
C MET A 72 -4.14 15.18 14.28
N LEU A 73 -3.64 14.55 13.20
CA LEU A 73 -2.22 14.52 12.86
C LEU A 73 -1.62 15.92 12.63
N ASN A 74 -2.42 16.87 12.20
CA ASN A 74 -2.02 18.27 12.09
C ASN A 74 -2.68 19.17 13.15
N ARG A 75 -3.36 18.57 14.16
CA ARG A 75 -4.11 19.24 15.22
C ARG A 75 -5.14 20.25 14.73
N LEU A 76 -5.72 20.08 13.55
CA LEU A 76 -6.96 20.77 13.18
C LEU A 76 -8.11 20.35 14.12
N ILE A 77 -8.05 19.10 14.60
CA ILE A 77 -8.89 18.59 15.68
C ILE A 77 -7.96 18.25 16.85
N GLU A 78 -8.20 18.89 18.00
CA GLU A 78 -7.43 18.59 19.21
C GLU A 78 -7.79 17.20 19.75
N PRO A 79 -6.83 16.33 20.09
CA PRO A 79 -7.08 15.07 20.77
C PRO A 79 -7.75 15.29 22.13
N THR A 80 -8.53 14.30 22.59
CA THR A 80 -9.04 14.27 23.95
C THR A 80 -8.01 13.67 24.90
N SER A 81 -7.25 12.68 24.43
CA SER A 81 -6.10 12.08 25.13
C SER A 81 -5.21 11.35 24.11
N GLY A 82 -4.04 10.95 24.58
CA GLY A 82 -3.02 10.31 23.75
C GLY A 82 -2.04 11.31 23.17
N ASP A 83 -1.09 10.83 22.37
CA ASP A 83 0.00 11.64 21.88
C ASP A 83 0.28 11.39 20.39
N ILE A 84 0.82 12.40 19.72
CA ILE A 84 1.25 12.35 18.33
C ILE A 84 2.64 12.92 18.26
N LEU A 85 3.57 12.13 17.70
CA LEU A 85 4.94 12.56 17.44
C LEU A 85 5.17 12.64 15.93
N ILE A 86 5.87 13.67 15.51
CA ILE A 86 6.37 13.85 14.14
C ILE A 86 7.86 14.08 14.25
N ASP A 87 8.68 13.27 13.58
CA ASP A 87 10.14 13.27 13.73
C ASP A 87 10.59 13.24 15.20
N GLY A 88 9.88 12.47 16.05
CA GLY A 88 10.13 12.39 17.51
C GLY A 88 9.66 13.59 18.33
N VAL A 89 9.09 14.63 17.70
CA VAL A 89 8.58 15.82 18.40
C VAL A 89 7.10 15.63 18.76
N HIS A 90 6.79 15.77 20.05
CA HIS A 90 5.40 15.69 20.56
C HIS A 90 4.58 16.89 20.14
N ILE A 91 3.84 16.79 19.04
CA ILE A 91 3.05 17.91 18.51
C ILE A 91 1.83 18.23 19.39
N THR A 92 1.35 17.30 20.18
CA THR A 92 0.25 17.50 21.13
C THR A 92 0.57 18.50 22.23
N ASN A 93 1.86 18.67 22.58
CA ASN A 93 2.32 19.53 23.64
C ASN A 93 2.77 20.92 23.16
N LEU A 94 2.87 21.14 21.85
CA LEU A 94 3.33 22.40 21.26
C LEU A 94 2.35 23.55 21.52
N ASN A 95 2.88 24.72 21.77
CA ASN A 95 2.10 25.94 21.79
C ASN A 95 1.65 26.37 20.36
N LYS A 96 0.80 27.40 20.27
CA LYS A 96 0.23 27.84 18.98
C LYS A 96 1.28 28.31 17.96
N ALA A 97 2.38 28.91 18.40
CA ALA A 97 3.43 29.37 17.50
C ALA A 97 4.23 28.17 16.94
N GLU A 98 4.72 27.32 17.82
CA GLU A 98 5.45 26.09 17.46
C GLU A 98 4.63 25.18 16.55
N LEU A 99 3.33 24.98 16.87
CA LEU A 99 2.44 24.17 16.02
C LEU A 99 2.26 24.80 14.64
N ARG A 100 2.20 26.13 14.54
CA ARG A 100 2.13 26.83 13.25
C ARG A 100 3.38 26.58 12.40
N ASP A 101 4.54 26.58 13.04
CA ASP A 101 5.81 26.31 12.36
C ASP A 101 5.92 24.87 11.87
N VAL A 102 5.47 23.89 12.67
CA VAL A 102 5.36 22.49 12.22
C VAL A 102 4.41 22.38 11.01
N ARG A 103 3.24 23.00 11.05
CA ARG A 103 2.29 22.99 9.92
C ARG A 103 2.85 23.64 8.66
N ARG A 104 3.65 24.70 8.78
CA ARG A 104 4.24 25.40 7.64
C ARG A 104 5.35 24.61 6.99
N GLN A 105 6.17 23.93 7.78
CA GLN A 105 7.43 23.34 7.33
C GLN A 105 7.34 21.82 7.11
N LYS A 106 6.45 21.13 7.85
CA LYS A 106 6.43 19.68 7.88
C LYS A 106 5.22 19.03 7.25
N ILE A 107 4.07 19.72 7.18
CA ILE A 107 2.82 19.10 6.84
C ILE A 107 2.08 19.92 5.79
N ALA A 108 1.76 19.31 4.64
CA ALA A 108 0.75 19.80 3.72
C ALA A 108 -0.54 18.98 3.83
N MET A 109 -1.67 19.53 3.41
CA MET A 109 -2.95 18.82 3.42
C MET A 109 -3.74 19.06 2.13
N VAL A 110 -4.20 17.98 1.53
CA VAL A 110 -5.14 17.95 0.40
C VAL A 110 -6.51 17.56 0.93
N PHE A 111 -7.53 18.38 0.64
CA PHE A 111 -8.88 18.21 1.15
C PHE A 111 -9.82 17.61 0.11
N GLN A 112 -10.83 16.90 0.54
CA GLN A 112 -11.88 16.34 -0.29
C GLN A 112 -12.60 17.41 -1.15
N SER A 113 -12.82 18.61 -0.62
CA SER A 113 -13.54 19.71 -1.28
C SER A 113 -12.61 20.71 -2.00
N PHE A 114 -11.44 20.27 -2.43
CA PHE A 114 -10.38 21.05 -3.10
C PHE A 114 -9.83 22.21 -2.26
N ALA A 115 -10.66 22.92 -1.52
CA ALA A 115 -10.34 24.06 -0.64
C ALA A 115 -9.48 25.14 -1.35
N LEU A 116 -9.82 25.45 -2.61
CA LEU A 116 -9.19 26.52 -3.37
C LEU A 116 -9.81 27.87 -3.03
N PHE A 117 -9.00 28.92 -3.06
CA PHE A 117 -9.44 30.29 -2.91
C PHE A 117 -10.04 30.78 -4.23
N PRO A 118 -11.36 31.06 -4.32
CA PRO A 118 -12.02 31.35 -5.59
C PRO A 118 -11.62 32.69 -6.22
N HIS A 119 -11.03 33.58 -5.44
CA HIS A 119 -10.59 34.91 -5.85
C HIS A 119 -9.10 34.98 -6.21
N MET A 120 -8.39 33.88 -6.09
CA MET A 120 -6.99 33.71 -6.45
C MET A 120 -6.85 32.90 -7.73
N THR A 121 -5.86 33.23 -8.55
CA THR A 121 -5.50 32.43 -9.71
C THR A 121 -4.99 31.05 -9.32
N ILE A 122 -4.80 30.16 -10.28
CA ILE A 122 -4.26 28.81 -10.05
C ILE A 122 -2.82 28.88 -9.55
N ALA A 123 -2.00 29.78 -10.10
CA ALA A 123 -0.64 30.01 -9.63
C ALA A 123 -0.62 30.52 -8.18
N GLU A 124 -1.46 31.50 -7.84
CA GLU A 124 -1.58 32.05 -6.49
C GLU A 124 -2.07 31.00 -5.49
N ASN A 125 -3.10 30.20 -5.85
CA ASN A 125 -3.54 29.08 -5.04
C ASN A 125 -2.42 28.08 -4.76
N THR A 126 -1.64 27.74 -5.76
CA THR A 126 -0.51 26.79 -5.66
C THR A 126 0.62 27.39 -4.81
N ALA A 127 0.89 28.70 -4.97
CA ALA A 127 1.93 29.43 -4.23
C ALA A 127 1.54 29.74 -2.77
N TYR A 128 0.28 29.58 -2.37
CA TYR A 128 -0.19 30.05 -1.05
C TYR A 128 0.55 29.44 0.13
N GLY A 129 0.91 28.17 0.08
CA GLY A 129 1.70 27.52 1.12
C GLY A 129 3.08 28.18 1.31
N LEU A 130 3.73 28.53 0.21
CA LEU A 130 5.02 29.22 0.18
C LEU A 130 4.90 30.68 0.66
N GLU A 131 3.80 31.35 0.37
CA GLU A 131 3.51 32.70 0.91
C GLU A 131 3.41 32.66 2.42
N VAL A 132 2.69 31.69 2.98
CA VAL A 132 2.57 31.49 4.43
C VAL A 132 3.92 31.14 5.08
N GLN A 133 4.84 30.52 4.33
CA GLN A 133 6.24 30.27 4.74
C GLN A 133 7.11 31.52 4.69
N GLY A 134 6.65 32.62 4.04
CA GLY A 134 7.39 33.87 3.89
C GLY A 134 8.37 33.89 2.71
N ILE A 135 8.19 32.99 1.73
CA ILE A 135 9.00 32.94 0.50
C ILE A 135 8.69 34.16 -0.40
N PRO A 136 9.69 34.85 -0.97
CA PRO A 136 9.51 35.97 -1.87
C PRO A 136 8.63 35.62 -3.07
N GLU A 137 7.92 36.62 -3.61
CA GLU A 137 6.89 36.41 -4.64
C GLU A 137 7.43 35.74 -5.90
N GLU A 138 8.54 36.21 -6.41
CA GLU A 138 9.19 35.66 -7.60
C GLU A 138 9.52 34.18 -7.43
N ASP A 139 10.10 33.78 -6.29
CA ASP A 139 10.47 32.40 -6.00
C ASP A 139 9.26 31.51 -5.77
N ARG A 140 8.21 32.01 -5.07
CA ARG A 140 7.00 31.21 -4.83
C ARG A 140 6.20 30.98 -6.09
N LEU A 141 6.11 31.96 -7.01
CA LEU A 141 5.44 31.78 -8.29
C LEU A 141 6.20 30.84 -9.23
N ARG A 142 7.52 30.92 -9.24
CA ARG A 142 8.36 29.96 -9.98
C ARG A 142 8.14 28.53 -9.48
N LYS A 143 8.21 28.28 -8.16
CA LYS A 143 7.95 26.96 -7.58
C LYS A 143 6.51 26.49 -7.81
N ALA A 144 5.54 27.38 -7.77
CA ALA A 144 4.15 27.07 -8.07
C ALA A 144 3.98 26.60 -9.52
N LYS A 145 4.66 27.27 -10.47
CA LYS A 145 4.65 26.86 -11.88
C LYS A 145 5.27 25.48 -12.07
N GLU A 146 6.44 25.23 -11.45
CA GLU A 146 7.08 23.90 -11.46
C GLU A 146 6.15 22.82 -10.89
N ALA A 147 5.42 23.10 -9.80
CA ALA A 147 4.46 22.15 -9.22
C ALA A 147 3.23 21.93 -10.11
N LEU A 148 2.76 22.96 -10.83
CA LEU A 148 1.65 22.84 -11.79
C LEU A 148 2.07 22.01 -13.02
N GLU A 149 3.30 22.12 -13.47
CA GLU A 149 3.86 21.27 -14.53
C GLU A 149 3.87 19.78 -14.11
N LEU A 150 4.21 19.47 -12.85
CA LEU A 150 4.22 18.09 -12.33
C LEU A 150 2.83 17.42 -12.34
N VAL A 151 1.76 18.22 -12.28
CA VAL A 151 0.37 17.71 -12.29
C VAL A 151 -0.35 17.96 -13.62
N ASN A 152 0.41 18.21 -14.70
CA ASN A 152 -0.10 18.45 -16.06
C ASN A 152 -1.08 19.65 -16.17
N LEU A 153 -0.77 20.74 -15.45
CA LEU A 153 -1.54 22.01 -15.49
C LEU A 153 -0.69 23.18 -15.99
N ALA A 154 0.37 22.93 -16.76
CA ALA A 154 1.11 23.99 -17.44
C ALA A 154 0.19 24.78 -18.39
N GLY A 155 0.27 26.12 -18.37
CA GLY A 155 -0.56 27.01 -19.18
C GLY A 155 -1.91 27.40 -18.58
N TYR A 156 -2.23 26.92 -17.33
CA TYR A 156 -3.44 27.29 -16.61
C TYR A 156 -3.19 28.23 -15.44
N GLU A 157 -1.99 28.78 -15.32
CA GLU A 157 -1.49 29.54 -14.17
C GLU A 157 -2.37 30.76 -13.84
N ASP A 158 -2.81 31.48 -14.86
CA ASP A 158 -3.58 32.71 -14.76
C ASP A 158 -5.12 32.50 -14.67
N GLN A 159 -5.57 31.24 -14.79
CA GLN A 159 -7.00 30.91 -14.66
C GLN A 159 -7.45 30.91 -13.21
N TYR A 160 -8.76 31.01 -12.99
CA TYR A 160 -9.40 30.93 -11.69
C TYR A 160 -10.03 29.55 -11.48
N PRO A 161 -10.24 29.10 -10.23
CA PRO A 161 -10.85 27.79 -9.94
C PRO A 161 -12.18 27.54 -10.65
N SER A 162 -13.02 28.57 -10.82
CA SER A 162 -14.30 28.46 -11.51
C SER A 162 -14.21 28.11 -13.00
N GLN A 163 -13.06 28.24 -13.61
CA GLN A 163 -12.80 27.94 -15.03
C GLN A 163 -12.31 26.51 -15.24
N LEU A 164 -12.07 25.75 -14.15
CA LEU A 164 -11.48 24.42 -14.16
C LEU A 164 -12.54 23.35 -13.86
N SER A 165 -12.36 22.15 -14.46
CA SER A 165 -13.10 20.95 -14.08
C SER A 165 -12.75 20.52 -12.64
N GLY A 166 -13.57 19.68 -12.03
CA GLY A 166 -13.31 19.15 -10.68
C GLY A 166 -11.97 18.41 -10.58
N GLY A 167 -11.61 17.61 -11.62
CA GLY A 167 -10.31 16.94 -11.68
C GLY A 167 -9.14 17.92 -11.75
N MET A 168 -9.27 19.00 -12.54
CA MET A 168 -8.22 20.02 -12.59
C MET A 168 -8.11 20.78 -11.26
N GLN A 169 -9.21 21.08 -10.60
CA GLN A 169 -9.18 21.69 -9.26
C GLN A 169 -8.47 20.79 -8.23
N GLN A 170 -8.67 19.48 -8.32
CA GLN A 170 -7.97 18.51 -7.46
C GLN A 170 -6.47 18.51 -7.73
N ARG A 171 -6.06 18.55 -9.00
CA ARG A 171 -4.65 18.67 -9.39
C ARG A 171 -4.02 19.96 -8.85
N VAL A 172 -4.74 21.08 -8.82
CA VAL A 172 -4.28 22.33 -8.16
C VAL A 172 -4.09 22.11 -6.66
N GLY A 173 -5.01 21.43 -5.99
CA GLY A 173 -4.89 21.09 -4.57
C GLY A 173 -3.65 20.24 -4.28
N LEU A 174 -3.35 19.27 -5.15
CA LEU A 174 -2.12 18.46 -5.09
C LEU A 174 -0.87 19.31 -5.39
N ALA A 175 -0.88 20.14 -6.44
CA ALA A 175 0.22 21.04 -6.77
C ALA A 175 0.56 21.98 -5.62
N ARG A 176 -0.47 22.53 -4.93
CA ARG A 176 -0.30 23.36 -3.73
C ARG A 176 0.44 22.61 -2.60
N ALA A 177 0.10 21.34 -2.39
CA ALA A 177 0.77 20.51 -1.39
C ALA A 177 2.22 20.21 -1.78
N LEU A 178 2.49 19.93 -3.05
CA LEU A 178 3.81 19.66 -3.59
C LEU A 178 4.70 20.92 -3.58
N ALA A 179 4.16 22.08 -3.99
CA ALA A 179 4.88 23.37 -3.99
C ALA A 179 5.37 23.76 -2.61
N ALA A 180 4.60 23.47 -1.55
CA ALA A 180 4.98 23.76 -0.17
C ALA A 180 6.22 23.00 0.31
N ASP A 181 6.63 21.97 -0.43
CA ASP A 181 7.85 21.16 -0.20
C ASP A 181 7.98 20.60 1.22
N THR A 182 6.87 20.19 1.81
CA THR A 182 6.83 19.58 3.14
C THR A 182 7.17 18.09 3.09
N ASP A 183 7.61 17.52 4.23
CA ASP A 183 7.96 16.10 4.33
C ASP A 183 6.74 15.17 4.33
N ILE A 184 5.59 15.68 4.83
CA ILE A 184 4.36 14.91 5.04
C ILE A 184 3.22 15.53 4.25
N ILE A 185 2.49 14.71 3.49
CA ILE A 185 1.27 15.10 2.80
C ILE A 185 0.10 14.30 3.38
N LEU A 186 -0.87 14.97 3.96
CA LEU A 186 -2.12 14.39 4.46
C LEU A 186 -3.21 14.55 3.40
N MET A 187 -3.86 13.45 2.99
CA MET A 187 -4.88 13.44 1.94
C MET A 187 -6.19 12.89 2.48
N ASP A 188 -7.21 13.73 2.66
CA ASP A 188 -8.52 13.35 3.21
C ASP A 188 -9.51 13.11 2.07
N GLU A 189 -9.71 11.85 1.65
CA GLU A 189 -10.58 11.42 0.54
C GLU A 189 -10.38 12.23 -0.76
N ALA A 190 -9.11 12.49 -1.09
CA ALA A 190 -8.73 13.45 -2.13
C ALA A 190 -9.31 13.13 -3.52
N PHE A 191 -9.59 11.87 -3.84
CA PHE A 191 -10.06 11.46 -5.17
C PHE A 191 -11.54 11.05 -5.21
N SER A 192 -12.27 11.12 -4.09
CA SER A 192 -13.65 10.64 -3.98
C SER A 192 -14.65 11.38 -4.86
N ALA A 193 -14.38 12.65 -5.14
CA ALA A 193 -15.26 13.53 -5.96
C ALA A 193 -14.95 13.46 -7.47
N LEU A 194 -13.97 12.65 -7.90
CA LEU A 194 -13.56 12.53 -9.30
C LEU A 194 -14.33 11.39 -10.00
N ASP A 195 -14.55 11.54 -11.31
CA ASP A 195 -15.02 10.44 -12.13
C ASP A 195 -13.97 9.30 -12.21
N PRO A 196 -14.38 8.06 -12.54
CA PRO A 196 -13.48 6.90 -12.45
C PRO A 196 -12.21 7.00 -13.32
N LEU A 197 -12.30 7.64 -14.50
CA LEU A 197 -11.15 7.74 -15.41
C LEU A 197 -10.11 8.72 -14.84
N ILE A 198 -10.56 9.93 -14.48
CA ILE A 198 -9.68 10.95 -13.87
C ILE A 198 -9.10 10.48 -12.55
N ARG A 199 -9.90 9.75 -11.74
CA ARG A 199 -9.42 9.15 -10.49
C ARG A 199 -8.25 8.21 -10.72
N LYS A 200 -8.36 7.31 -11.71
CA LYS A 200 -7.27 6.38 -12.06
C LYS A 200 -6.01 7.13 -12.51
N GLU A 201 -6.15 8.13 -13.38
CA GLU A 201 -5.03 8.97 -13.80
C GLU A 201 -4.34 9.65 -12.61
N MET A 202 -5.12 10.21 -11.66
CA MET A 202 -4.59 10.86 -10.47
C MET A 202 -3.86 9.90 -9.52
N GLN A 203 -4.35 8.68 -9.39
CA GLN A 203 -3.67 7.63 -8.62
C GLN A 203 -2.32 7.29 -9.25
N ASP A 204 -2.29 7.05 -10.57
CA ASP A 204 -1.05 6.73 -11.30
C ASP A 204 -0.03 7.89 -11.23
N GLU A 205 -0.51 9.13 -11.25
CA GLU A 205 0.34 10.32 -11.06
C GLU A 205 0.88 10.41 -9.61
N LEU A 206 0.04 10.16 -8.61
CA LEU A 206 0.44 10.20 -7.20
C LEU A 206 1.53 9.18 -6.90
N GLU A 207 1.39 7.96 -7.39
CA GLU A 207 2.36 6.88 -7.24
C GLU A 207 3.73 7.27 -7.84
N LYS A 208 3.74 7.77 -9.08
CA LYS A 208 4.96 8.25 -9.75
C LYS A 208 5.63 9.42 -9.00
N LEU A 209 4.83 10.35 -8.51
CA LEU A 209 5.33 11.51 -7.76
C LEU A 209 5.91 11.08 -6.40
N GLN A 210 5.23 10.17 -5.69
CA GLN A 210 5.71 9.65 -4.42
C GLN A 210 7.04 8.92 -4.59
N ALA A 211 7.16 8.01 -5.56
CA ALA A 211 8.40 7.30 -5.87
C ALA A 211 9.56 8.24 -6.22
N LYS A 212 9.28 9.35 -6.94
CA LYS A 212 10.29 10.33 -7.33
C LYS A 212 10.72 11.25 -6.18
N MET A 213 9.80 11.63 -5.30
CA MET A 213 10.02 12.65 -4.28
C MET A 213 10.33 12.08 -2.89
N GLY A 214 10.03 10.79 -2.64
CA GLY A 214 10.23 10.14 -1.34
C GLY A 214 9.46 10.76 -0.18
N LYS A 215 8.33 11.44 -0.45
CA LYS A 215 7.50 12.08 0.58
C LYS A 215 6.68 11.03 1.34
N THR A 216 6.47 11.28 2.63
CA THR A 216 5.53 10.46 3.42
C THR A 216 4.11 10.94 3.16
N ILE A 217 3.25 10.05 2.70
CA ILE A 217 1.85 10.35 2.38
C ILE A 217 0.94 9.57 3.30
N VAL A 218 -0.01 10.25 3.97
CA VAL A 218 -1.10 9.61 4.70
C VAL A 218 -2.38 9.84 3.92
N PHE A 219 -2.90 8.78 3.33
CA PHE A 219 -4.03 8.83 2.41
C PHE A 219 -5.27 8.20 3.01
N ILE A 220 -6.39 8.91 3.02
CA ILE A 220 -7.68 8.37 3.44
C ILE A 220 -8.53 8.02 2.24
N THR A 221 -9.06 6.81 2.25
CA THR A 221 -10.09 6.36 1.31
C THR A 221 -11.13 5.46 1.96
N HIS A 222 -12.24 5.27 1.30
CA HIS A 222 -13.23 4.22 1.58
C HIS A 222 -13.27 3.17 0.48
N ASP A 223 -12.48 3.33 -0.60
CA ASP A 223 -12.36 2.41 -1.72
C ASP A 223 -11.18 1.46 -1.48
N LEU A 224 -11.49 0.16 -1.38
CA LEU A 224 -10.50 -0.87 -1.11
C LEU A 224 -9.50 -1.04 -2.28
N ASN A 225 -9.97 -0.96 -3.53
CA ASN A 225 -9.07 -1.09 -4.68
C ASN A 225 -8.05 0.07 -4.73
N GLU A 226 -8.48 1.27 -4.33
CA GLU A 226 -7.59 2.43 -4.21
C GLU A 226 -6.55 2.21 -3.10
N ALA A 227 -6.97 1.67 -1.95
CA ALA A 227 -6.05 1.38 -0.84
C ALA A 227 -5.03 0.30 -1.21
N LEU A 228 -5.47 -0.78 -1.85
CA LEU A 228 -4.63 -1.91 -2.27
C LEU A 228 -3.65 -1.52 -3.40
N LYS A 229 -4.04 -0.56 -4.25
CA LYS A 229 -3.19 -0.08 -5.34
C LYS A 229 -2.09 0.86 -4.87
N LEU A 230 -2.43 1.78 -3.96
CA LEU A 230 -1.54 2.89 -3.59
C LEU A 230 -0.72 2.63 -2.34
N GLY A 231 -1.24 1.84 -1.39
CA GLY A 231 -0.66 1.74 -0.06
C GLY A 231 0.53 0.81 0.04
N ASP A 232 1.65 1.28 0.58
CA ASP A 232 2.71 0.40 1.09
C ASP A 232 2.20 -0.37 2.31
N HIS A 233 1.47 0.34 3.20
CA HIS A 233 0.70 -0.25 4.31
C HIS A 233 -0.70 0.34 4.40
N ILE A 234 -1.62 -0.50 4.87
CA ILE A 234 -3.03 -0.14 5.02
C ILE A 234 -3.46 -0.36 6.47
N ALA A 235 -4.04 0.66 7.08
CA ALA A 235 -4.73 0.56 8.37
C ALA A 235 -6.24 0.52 8.16
N LEU A 236 -6.87 -0.61 8.48
CA LEU A 236 -8.31 -0.77 8.47
C LEU A 236 -8.91 -0.22 9.75
N MET A 237 -9.84 0.73 9.62
CA MET A 237 -10.46 1.42 10.74
C MET A 237 -11.94 1.11 10.87
N ARG A 238 -12.36 0.68 12.07
CA ARG A 238 -13.76 0.43 12.41
C ARG A 238 -14.07 0.98 13.80
N ASP A 239 -15.21 1.67 13.94
CA ASP A 239 -15.71 2.16 15.23
C ASP A 239 -14.71 2.98 16.04
N GLY A 240 -13.88 3.77 15.34
CA GLY A 240 -12.84 4.60 15.95
C GLY A 240 -11.56 3.87 16.31
N LYS A 241 -11.44 2.58 16.03
CA LYS A 241 -10.27 1.74 16.32
C LYS A 241 -9.59 1.25 15.05
N ILE A 242 -8.30 0.98 15.13
CA ILE A 242 -7.59 0.20 14.11
C ILE A 242 -7.91 -1.28 14.37
N VAL A 243 -8.32 -1.97 13.31
CA VAL A 243 -8.68 -3.39 13.33
C VAL A 243 -7.53 -4.25 12.84
N GLN A 244 -6.83 -3.78 11.79
CA GLN A 244 -5.66 -4.44 11.23
C GLN A 244 -4.76 -3.39 10.58
N VAL A 245 -3.46 -3.62 10.60
CA VAL A 245 -2.45 -2.92 9.81
C VAL A 245 -1.60 -3.97 9.11
N GLY A 246 -1.29 -3.77 7.85
CA GLY A 246 -0.43 -4.66 7.07
C GLY A 246 -0.24 -4.17 5.64
N THR A 247 0.58 -4.88 4.86
CA THR A 247 0.69 -4.67 3.42
C THR A 247 -0.62 -5.05 2.71
N PRO A 248 -0.84 -4.64 1.46
CA PRO A 248 -1.97 -5.12 0.65
C PRO A 248 -2.12 -6.63 0.68
N GLU A 249 -1.03 -7.37 0.50
CA GLU A 249 -1.00 -8.84 0.49
C GLU A 249 -1.37 -9.42 1.86
N GLU A 250 -0.82 -8.88 2.95
CA GLU A 250 -1.15 -9.33 4.31
C GLU A 250 -2.63 -9.13 4.63
N ILE A 251 -3.23 -8.01 4.21
CA ILE A 251 -4.67 -7.73 4.41
C ILE A 251 -5.54 -8.73 3.65
N LEU A 252 -5.13 -9.09 2.42
CA LEU A 252 -5.85 -10.02 1.56
C LEU A 252 -5.72 -11.48 2.01
N MET A 253 -4.49 -11.91 2.34
CA MET A 253 -4.18 -13.31 2.61
C MET A 253 -4.40 -13.68 4.08
N ASN A 254 -4.23 -12.74 5.01
CA ASN A 254 -4.31 -12.96 6.45
C ASN A 254 -5.29 -11.99 7.14
N PRO A 255 -6.59 -12.02 6.80
CA PRO A 255 -7.55 -11.13 7.43
C PRO A 255 -7.67 -11.41 8.94
N ALA A 256 -7.49 -10.38 9.76
CA ALA A 256 -7.45 -10.49 11.22
C ALA A 256 -8.77 -10.95 11.86
N ASN A 257 -9.90 -10.81 11.17
CA ASN A 257 -11.21 -11.24 11.65
C ASN A 257 -12.24 -11.23 10.52
N THR A 258 -13.45 -11.75 10.80
CA THR A 258 -14.56 -11.85 9.83
C THR A 258 -15.03 -10.52 9.25
N PHE A 259 -14.75 -9.39 9.89
CA PHE A 259 -15.05 -8.08 9.31
C PHE A 259 -14.08 -7.76 8.18
N VAL A 260 -12.78 -7.97 8.39
CA VAL A 260 -11.75 -7.75 7.35
C VAL A 260 -11.96 -8.75 6.21
N GLU A 261 -12.22 -10.03 6.52
CA GLU A 261 -12.51 -11.08 5.55
C GLU A 261 -13.63 -10.67 4.59
N ARG A 262 -14.79 -10.24 5.12
CA ARG A 262 -15.90 -9.72 4.31
C ARG A 262 -15.55 -8.43 3.55
N PHE A 263 -14.64 -7.63 4.08
CA PHE A 263 -14.23 -6.38 3.46
C PHE A 263 -13.40 -6.61 2.20
N VAL A 264 -12.62 -7.70 2.18
CA VAL A 264 -11.77 -8.09 1.04
C VAL A 264 -12.39 -9.17 0.15
N GLU A 265 -13.60 -9.64 0.46
CA GLU A 265 -14.26 -10.77 -0.22
C GLU A 265 -14.40 -10.56 -1.74
N ASP A 266 -14.78 -9.34 -2.16
CA ASP A 266 -15.04 -9.02 -3.57
C ASP A 266 -13.78 -8.52 -4.33
N VAL A 267 -12.60 -8.57 -3.73
CA VAL A 267 -11.37 -8.09 -4.37
C VAL A 267 -10.86 -9.09 -5.40
N ASP A 268 -10.51 -8.61 -6.57
CA ASP A 268 -9.79 -9.37 -7.59
C ASP A 268 -8.30 -9.48 -7.21
N VAL A 269 -7.98 -10.54 -6.46
CA VAL A 269 -6.62 -10.80 -5.96
C VAL A 269 -5.58 -10.95 -7.06
N SER A 270 -6.00 -11.29 -8.29
CA SER A 270 -5.08 -11.47 -9.41
C SER A 270 -4.33 -10.18 -9.81
N LYS A 271 -4.87 -9.02 -9.45
CA LYS A 271 -4.28 -7.70 -9.74
C LYS A 271 -3.27 -7.23 -8.70
N ILE A 272 -3.18 -7.93 -7.58
CA ILE A 272 -2.40 -7.48 -6.42
C ILE A 272 -1.29 -8.47 -6.10
N LEU A 273 -1.58 -9.78 -6.21
CA LEU A 273 -0.60 -10.81 -5.94
C LEU A 273 0.45 -10.94 -7.05
N SER A 274 1.68 -11.23 -6.65
CA SER A 274 2.83 -11.53 -7.50
C SER A 274 3.27 -12.99 -7.37
N ALA A 275 4.28 -13.38 -8.12
CA ALA A 275 4.89 -14.70 -8.05
C ALA A 275 5.37 -15.06 -6.65
N GLU A 276 5.98 -14.10 -5.94
CA GLU A 276 6.49 -14.27 -4.57
C GLU A 276 5.39 -14.71 -3.59
N ASN A 277 4.18 -14.17 -3.75
CA ASN A 277 3.06 -14.45 -2.82
C ASN A 277 2.47 -15.85 -2.97
N ILE A 278 2.64 -16.50 -4.14
CA ILE A 278 2.00 -17.78 -4.47
C ILE A 278 2.99 -18.92 -4.76
N MET A 279 4.30 -18.64 -4.80
CA MET A 279 5.31 -19.65 -5.04
C MET A 279 5.47 -20.58 -3.83
N ILE A 280 5.87 -21.81 -4.12
CA ILE A 280 6.24 -22.81 -3.12
C ILE A 280 7.71 -23.22 -3.28
N GLN A 281 8.27 -23.80 -2.23
CA GLN A 281 9.65 -24.29 -2.29
C GLN A 281 9.76 -25.49 -3.22
N PRO A 282 10.70 -25.48 -4.18
CA PRO A 282 10.88 -26.59 -5.10
C PRO A 282 11.78 -27.70 -4.53
N GLU A 283 11.49 -28.93 -4.91
CA GLU A 283 12.50 -29.98 -4.86
C GLU A 283 13.53 -29.79 -5.99
N THR A 284 14.83 -29.86 -5.66
CA THR A 284 15.90 -29.59 -6.60
C THR A 284 16.97 -30.69 -6.58
N ILE A 285 17.74 -30.80 -7.67
CA ILE A 285 18.95 -31.61 -7.73
C ILE A 285 20.14 -30.76 -8.19
N ASP A 286 21.33 -31.10 -7.66
CA ASP A 286 22.59 -30.46 -8.06
C ASP A 286 23.11 -31.09 -9.36
N VAL A 287 23.36 -30.27 -10.37
CA VAL A 287 23.79 -30.66 -11.72
C VAL A 287 25.12 -31.43 -11.73
N ARG A 288 25.97 -31.29 -10.72
CA ARG A 288 27.30 -31.94 -10.65
C ARG A 288 27.29 -33.21 -9.84
N ARG A 289 26.31 -33.35 -8.92
CA ARG A 289 26.31 -34.45 -7.93
C ARG A 289 25.28 -35.52 -8.23
N HIS A 290 24.23 -35.18 -8.96
CA HIS A 290 23.07 -36.04 -9.11
C HIS A 290 22.83 -36.40 -10.58
N GLY A 291 22.67 -37.69 -10.83
CA GLY A 291 22.30 -38.23 -12.13
C GLY A 291 20.84 -38.63 -12.23
N PRO A 292 20.38 -39.20 -13.38
CA PRO A 292 18.98 -39.56 -13.62
C PRO A 292 18.33 -40.45 -12.57
N ARG A 293 19.10 -41.36 -11.94
CA ARG A 293 18.58 -42.26 -10.88
C ARG A 293 18.17 -41.48 -9.62
N VAL A 294 19.01 -40.52 -9.19
CA VAL A 294 18.73 -39.69 -8.01
C VAL A 294 17.56 -38.76 -8.30
N ALA A 295 17.50 -38.22 -9.51
CA ALA A 295 16.36 -37.38 -9.94
C ALA A 295 15.03 -38.14 -9.84
N LEU A 296 14.96 -39.35 -10.43
CA LEU A 296 13.77 -40.18 -10.41
C LEU A 296 13.37 -40.62 -9.00
N GLU A 297 14.36 -40.97 -8.16
CA GLU A 297 14.11 -41.36 -6.76
C GLU A 297 13.50 -40.18 -5.95
N ARG A 298 14.08 -38.99 -6.06
CA ARG A 298 13.53 -37.79 -5.39
C ARG A 298 12.13 -37.45 -5.88
N MET A 299 11.89 -37.48 -7.20
CA MET A 299 10.55 -37.27 -7.75
C MET A 299 9.53 -38.26 -7.19
N LYS A 300 9.90 -39.54 -7.05
CA LYS A 300 9.02 -40.57 -6.45
C LYS A 300 8.73 -40.28 -4.98
N GLN A 301 9.77 -39.93 -4.19
CA GLN A 301 9.61 -39.64 -2.78
C GLN A 301 8.73 -38.40 -2.53
N ALA A 302 8.89 -37.36 -3.36
CA ALA A 302 8.13 -36.13 -3.28
C ALA A 302 6.76 -36.18 -3.99
N GLY A 303 6.45 -37.26 -4.74
CA GLY A 303 5.19 -37.40 -5.47
C GLY A 303 5.04 -36.43 -6.65
N ILE A 304 6.16 -35.99 -7.25
CA ILE A 304 6.20 -35.01 -8.35
C ILE A 304 6.65 -35.64 -9.67
N SER A 305 6.24 -35.05 -10.79
CA SER A 305 6.52 -35.55 -12.15
C SER A 305 7.73 -34.88 -12.83
N SER A 306 8.27 -33.82 -12.22
CA SER A 306 9.44 -33.09 -12.72
C SER A 306 10.24 -32.50 -11.57
N ILE A 307 11.57 -32.32 -11.79
CA ILE A 307 12.49 -31.78 -10.78
C ILE A 307 13.43 -30.77 -11.40
N TYR A 308 13.68 -29.68 -10.69
CA TYR A 308 14.58 -28.62 -11.15
C TYR A 308 16.01 -28.97 -10.91
N VAL A 309 16.87 -28.60 -11.87
CA VAL A 309 18.32 -28.79 -11.81
C VAL A 309 18.98 -27.45 -11.52
N VAL A 310 19.76 -27.39 -10.45
CA VAL A 310 20.46 -26.17 -10.02
C VAL A 310 21.94 -26.40 -9.87
N ASN A 311 22.73 -25.31 -9.82
CA ASN A 311 24.15 -25.39 -9.47
C ASN A 311 24.38 -25.12 -7.97
N GLU A 312 25.66 -25.09 -7.52
CA GLU A 312 26.04 -24.83 -6.13
C GLU A 312 25.57 -23.46 -5.56
N LYS A 313 25.26 -22.49 -6.44
CA LYS A 313 24.76 -21.20 -6.07
C LYS A 313 23.22 -21.10 -6.14
N ASN A 314 22.55 -22.24 -6.28
CA ASN A 314 21.10 -22.33 -6.51
C ASN A 314 20.62 -21.64 -7.80
N GLU A 315 21.53 -21.45 -8.79
CA GLU A 315 21.15 -20.91 -10.09
C GLU A 315 20.50 -22.00 -10.94
N LEU A 316 19.34 -21.68 -11.53
CA LEU A 316 18.57 -22.59 -12.39
C LEU A 316 19.38 -22.99 -13.63
N GLN A 317 19.50 -24.30 -13.86
CA GLN A 317 20.20 -24.88 -15.03
C GLN A 317 19.23 -25.52 -16.01
N GLY A 318 18.13 -26.08 -15.51
CA GLY A 318 17.13 -26.76 -16.32
C GLY A 318 16.12 -27.53 -15.48
N ILE A 319 15.31 -28.33 -16.14
CA ILE A 319 14.30 -29.21 -15.55
C ILE A 319 14.41 -30.60 -16.16
N VAL A 320 14.06 -31.63 -15.39
CA VAL A 320 14.00 -33.02 -15.86
C VAL A 320 12.67 -33.61 -15.44
N THR A 321 12.00 -34.25 -16.38
CA THR A 321 10.76 -35.00 -16.13
C THR A 321 11.04 -36.45 -15.69
N ALA A 322 10.06 -37.10 -15.06
CA ALA A 322 10.16 -38.49 -14.65
C ALA A 322 10.39 -39.44 -15.84
N ASP A 323 9.77 -39.12 -17.00
CA ASP A 323 9.91 -39.91 -18.22
C ASP A 323 11.33 -39.80 -18.80
N GLU A 324 11.90 -38.59 -18.85
CA GLU A 324 13.28 -38.37 -19.30
C GLU A 324 14.29 -39.02 -18.38
N ALA A 325 14.09 -38.91 -17.05
CA ALA A 325 14.93 -39.59 -16.09
C ALA A 325 14.86 -41.12 -16.23
N ALA A 326 13.67 -41.69 -16.41
CA ALA A 326 13.46 -43.11 -16.61
C ALA A 326 14.11 -43.62 -17.93
N GLN A 327 13.99 -42.83 -19.00
CA GLN A 327 14.60 -43.15 -20.29
C GLN A 327 16.12 -43.05 -20.20
N GLY A 328 16.67 -42.01 -19.58
CA GLY A 328 18.10 -41.83 -19.36
C GLY A 328 18.73 -43.00 -18.55
N ILE A 329 18.00 -43.55 -17.59
CA ILE A 329 18.45 -44.75 -16.85
C ILE A 329 18.52 -45.96 -17.78
N LYS A 330 17.56 -46.19 -18.67
CA LYS A 330 17.54 -47.28 -19.65
C LYS A 330 18.72 -47.14 -20.65
N ASP A 331 19.01 -45.91 -21.04
CA ASP A 331 20.08 -45.58 -21.98
C ASP A 331 21.48 -45.49 -21.32
N HIS A 332 21.57 -45.85 -20.03
CA HIS A 332 22.79 -45.81 -19.21
C HIS A 332 23.44 -44.41 -19.11
N ILE A 333 22.66 -43.34 -19.23
CA ILE A 333 23.16 -41.99 -19.07
C ILE A 333 23.44 -41.69 -17.60
N VAL A 334 24.61 -41.13 -17.33
CA VAL A 334 25.07 -40.78 -15.98
C VAL A 334 24.95 -39.28 -15.72
N ASP A 335 25.24 -38.46 -16.75
CA ASP A 335 25.23 -37.01 -16.62
C ASP A 335 23.82 -36.46 -16.90
N ILE A 336 23.22 -35.79 -15.88
CA ILE A 336 21.89 -35.22 -15.96
C ILE A 336 21.75 -34.14 -17.06
N ARG A 337 22.85 -33.48 -17.42
CA ARG A 337 22.90 -32.46 -18.46
C ARG A 337 22.49 -32.96 -19.83
N SER A 338 22.65 -34.25 -20.08
CA SER A 338 22.32 -34.84 -21.37
C SER A 338 20.83 -35.07 -21.59
N ILE A 339 20.03 -34.99 -20.52
CA ILE A 339 18.57 -35.24 -20.56
C ILE A 339 17.73 -34.08 -20.02
N MET A 340 18.35 -33.05 -19.43
CA MET A 340 17.61 -31.91 -18.91
C MET A 340 17.19 -30.94 -20.04
N GLU A 341 16.01 -30.42 -19.92
CA GLU A 341 15.55 -29.32 -20.74
C GLU A 341 16.04 -27.99 -20.13
N THR A 342 16.65 -27.14 -20.94
CA THR A 342 17.23 -25.86 -20.50
C THR A 342 16.31 -24.66 -20.76
N ASP A 343 15.34 -24.82 -21.67
CA ASP A 343 14.33 -23.81 -21.94
C ASP A 343 13.16 -23.96 -20.96
N VAL A 344 13.37 -23.49 -19.74
CA VAL A 344 12.43 -23.63 -18.63
C VAL A 344 11.53 -22.40 -18.55
N PRO A 345 10.20 -22.57 -18.48
CA PRO A 345 9.29 -21.45 -18.22
C PRO A 345 9.61 -20.82 -16.87
N ARG A 346 9.87 -19.51 -16.90
CA ARG A 346 10.26 -18.76 -15.70
C ARG A 346 9.64 -17.39 -15.66
N VAL A 347 9.51 -16.85 -14.45
CA VAL A 347 9.08 -15.49 -14.13
C VAL A 347 9.96 -14.92 -13.03
N ASP A 348 10.02 -13.60 -12.94
CA ASP A 348 10.65 -12.91 -11.82
C ASP A 348 9.72 -12.92 -10.59
N GLU A 349 10.26 -12.72 -9.38
CA GLU A 349 9.49 -12.80 -8.13
C GLU A 349 8.39 -11.73 -8.02
N ASP A 350 8.55 -10.57 -8.67
CA ASP A 350 7.58 -9.48 -8.75
C ASP A 350 6.55 -9.62 -9.89
N CYS A 351 6.64 -10.71 -10.69
CA CYS A 351 5.72 -10.92 -11.82
C CYS A 351 4.26 -10.98 -11.35
N PRO A 352 3.35 -10.13 -11.89
CA PRO A 352 1.94 -10.12 -11.48
C PRO A 352 1.24 -11.45 -11.73
N LEU A 353 0.33 -11.83 -10.81
CA LEU A 353 -0.45 -13.07 -10.94
C LEU A 353 -1.27 -13.13 -12.23
N THR A 354 -1.73 -11.99 -12.76
CA THR A 354 -2.42 -11.91 -14.05
C THR A 354 -1.58 -12.46 -15.20
N GLU A 355 -0.29 -12.12 -15.26
CA GLU A 355 0.62 -12.64 -16.29
C GLU A 355 0.93 -14.13 -16.08
N ILE A 356 1.00 -14.57 -14.83
CA ILE A 356 1.22 -15.98 -14.48
C ILE A 356 0.04 -16.83 -14.93
N ILE A 357 -1.20 -16.34 -14.74
CA ILE A 357 -2.42 -17.01 -15.20
C ILE A 357 -2.40 -17.23 -16.70
N GLU A 358 -2.01 -16.23 -17.48
CA GLU A 358 -1.89 -16.34 -18.94
C GLU A 358 -0.83 -17.39 -19.34
N LYS A 359 0.32 -17.39 -18.67
CA LYS A 359 1.41 -18.32 -18.98
C LYS A 359 1.11 -19.78 -18.57
N ILE A 360 0.49 -19.98 -17.39
CA ILE A 360 0.31 -21.33 -16.83
C ILE A 360 -0.72 -22.18 -17.57
N TYR A 361 -1.56 -21.55 -18.41
CA TYR A 361 -2.62 -22.24 -19.16
C TYR A 361 -2.02 -23.32 -20.11
N ASP A 362 -0.97 -23.00 -20.84
CA ASP A 362 -0.37 -23.85 -21.87
C ASP A 362 0.85 -24.68 -21.40
N ILE A 363 1.31 -24.48 -20.16
CA ILE A 363 2.56 -25.10 -19.67
C ILE A 363 2.26 -26.42 -18.96
N LYS A 364 3.06 -27.46 -19.26
CA LYS A 364 2.95 -28.80 -18.66
C LYS A 364 3.81 -29.02 -17.41
N VAL A 365 4.80 -28.17 -17.20
CA VAL A 365 5.72 -28.21 -16.06
C VAL A 365 5.48 -26.99 -15.14
N PRO A 366 5.86 -27.02 -13.87
CA PRO A 366 5.76 -25.82 -13.02
C PRO A 366 6.52 -24.63 -13.61
N ILE A 367 6.11 -23.40 -13.27
CA ILE A 367 6.85 -22.18 -13.63
C ILE A 367 7.92 -21.93 -12.57
N ALA A 368 9.17 -21.75 -12.97
CA ALA A 368 10.24 -21.35 -12.05
C ALA A 368 10.13 -19.87 -11.70
N VAL A 369 10.23 -19.53 -10.42
CA VAL A 369 10.37 -18.16 -9.94
C VAL A 369 11.83 -17.88 -9.66
N THR A 370 12.38 -16.85 -10.31
CA THR A 370 13.81 -16.56 -10.23
C THR A 370 14.08 -15.10 -9.90
N ASP A 371 15.13 -14.86 -9.13
CA ASP A 371 15.75 -13.54 -8.99
C ASP A 371 17.07 -13.60 -9.78
N GLN A 372 17.16 -12.86 -10.90
CA GLN A 372 18.20 -12.93 -11.91
C GLN A 372 18.37 -14.35 -12.49
N LYS A 373 19.05 -15.27 -11.82
CA LYS A 373 19.25 -16.68 -12.19
C LYS A 373 19.01 -17.64 -11.03
N VAL A 374 18.89 -17.11 -9.82
CA VAL A 374 18.71 -17.89 -8.60
C VAL A 374 17.28 -18.36 -8.49
N LEU A 375 17.07 -19.67 -8.37
CA LEU A 375 15.75 -20.26 -8.17
C LEU A 375 15.25 -19.94 -6.75
N LYS A 376 14.16 -19.21 -6.65
CA LYS A 376 13.51 -18.81 -5.39
C LYS A 376 12.35 -19.73 -5.02
N GLY A 377 11.56 -20.12 -6.03
CA GLY A 377 10.37 -20.92 -5.85
C GLY A 377 9.86 -21.51 -7.16
N ILE A 378 8.71 -22.16 -7.09
CA ILE A 378 7.96 -22.64 -8.24
C ILE A 378 6.48 -22.33 -8.08
N ILE A 379 5.81 -22.17 -9.22
CA ILE A 379 4.36 -21.97 -9.26
C ILE A 379 3.75 -23.16 -10.02
N ILE A 380 2.75 -23.79 -9.42
CA ILE A 380 1.94 -24.85 -10.02
C ILE A 380 0.51 -24.37 -10.18
N ARG A 381 -0.29 -25.07 -11.02
CA ARG A 381 -1.71 -24.71 -11.22
C ARG A 381 -2.51 -24.69 -9.91
N GLY A 382 -2.17 -25.60 -8.99
CA GLY A 382 -2.81 -25.67 -7.66
C GLY A 382 -2.61 -24.40 -6.83
N THR A 383 -1.40 -23.83 -6.82
CA THR A 383 -1.12 -22.60 -6.06
C THR A 383 -1.84 -21.38 -6.65
N VAL A 384 -1.96 -21.30 -7.97
CA VAL A 384 -2.76 -20.26 -8.65
C VAL A 384 -4.25 -20.38 -8.30
N LEU A 385 -4.81 -21.60 -8.36
CA LEU A 385 -6.20 -21.83 -8.01
C LEU A 385 -6.50 -21.52 -6.55
N ALA A 386 -5.62 -21.92 -5.64
CA ALA A 386 -5.75 -21.61 -4.22
C ALA A 386 -5.70 -20.10 -3.95
N ALA A 387 -4.77 -19.38 -4.56
CA ALA A 387 -4.69 -17.93 -4.46
C ALA A 387 -5.99 -17.25 -4.97
N LEU A 388 -6.56 -17.72 -6.07
CA LEU A 388 -7.81 -17.20 -6.63
C LEU A 388 -9.02 -17.54 -5.76
N SER A 389 -9.05 -18.71 -5.10
CA SER A 389 -10.12 -19.12 -4.18
C SER A 389 -9.97 -18.55 -2.78
N LYS A 390 -8.84 -17.84 -2.49
CA LYS A 390 -8.47 -17.35 -1.15
C LYS A 390 -8.41 -18.47 -0.09
N GLU A 391 -8.11 -19.69 -0.52
CA GLU A 391 -7.90 -20.83 0.37
C GLU A 391 -6.41 -20.99 0.67
N GLU A 392 -6.06 -21.27 1.92
CA GLU A 392 -4.69 -21.66 2.27
C GLU A 392 -4.31 -22.98 1.61
N VAL A 393 -3.22 -23.00 0.89
CA VAL A 393 -2.65 -24.23 0.34
C VAL A 393 -1.88 -24.92 1.47
N SER A 394 -2.57 -25.75 2.24
CA SER A 394 -1.94 -26.67 3.18
C SER A 394 -1.38 -27.86 2.38
N TYR A 395 -0.11 -27.81 2.02
CA TYR A 395 0.63 -28.99 1.58
C TYR A 395 1.12 -29.73 2.83
N ALA A 396 0.44 -30.87 3.12
CA ALA A 396 0.88 -31.86 4.12
C ALA A 396 2.13 -32.59 3.64
#